data_d6e48ed50636dd80a57d4f7f5e05cdba
#
_entry.id   d6e48ed50636dd80a57d4f7f5e05cdba
#
_cell.length_a   1.000
_cell.length_b   1.000
_cell.length_c   1.000
_cell.angle_alpha   90.00
_cell.angle_beta   90.00
_cell.angle_gamma   90.00
#
_symmetry.space_group_name_H-M   'P 1'
#
loop_
_entity.id
_entity.type
_entity.pdbx_description
1 polymer ?
#
loop_
_entity_poly.entity_id
_entity_poly.type
_entity_poly.pdbx_seq_one_letter_code
_entity_poly.pdbx_strand_id
1 'polypeptide(L)'
;MYDCRRPPDSDLTITDVYDATIAQAELADQLGFDHVWFTEHHFLADGYLPAFQPLAGAIAARTSRVRISTDIALLPLYHPIRLAEELAVLDHISHGRIELGIGMGRYHPVVLRQ
;
A
#
# COMPACT_ATOMS: atom_id res chain seq x y z
N MET A 1 -3.52 4.79 -8.39
CA MET A 1 -2.53 3.82 -7.91
C MET A 1 -1.42 4.56 -7.20
N TYR A 2 -1.00 4.08 -6.04
CA TYR A 2 0.02 4.70 -5.19
C TYR A 2 1.24 3.78 -5.08
N ASP A 3 2.38 4.26 -5.53
CA ASP A 3 3.68 3.61 -5.37
C ASP A 3 4.53 4.24 -4.25
N CYS A 4 4.09 5.39 -3.76
CA CYS A 4 4.69 6.15 -2.65
C CYS A 4 6.18 6.46 -2.84
N ARG A 5 6.62 6.59 -4.09
CA ARG A 5 8.00 6.95 -4.40
C ARG A 5 8.24 8.44 -4.20
N ARG A 6 9.37 8.75 -3.60
CA ARG A 6 9.85 10.14 -3.57
C ARG A 6 10.34 10.54 -4.97
N PRO A 7 9.85 11.65 -5.55
CA PRO A 7 10.34 12.11 -6.84
C PRO A 7 11.87 12.36 -6.80
N PRO A 8 12.59 12.05 -7.89
CA PRO A 8 14.00 12.43 -8.01
C PRO A 8 14.19 13.93 -7.83
N ASP A 9 15.29 14.33 -7.22
CA ASP A 9 15.68 15.74 -7.01
C ASP A 9 14.64 16.59 -6.26
N SER A 10 13.81 15.96 -5.45
CA SER A 10 12.78 16.58 -4.63
C SER A 10 13.28 16.76 -3.18
N ASP A 11 12.93 17.90 -2.57
CA ASP A 11 13.16 18.16 -1.13
C ASP A 11 12.13 17.44 -0.23
N LEU A 12 11.16 16.73 -0.81
CA LEU A 12 10.15 15.98 -0.06
C LEU A 12 10.79 14.85 0.74
N THR A 13 10.33 14.68 1.95
CA THR A 13 10.65 13.49 2.77
C THR A 13 9.72 12.33 2.41
N ILE A 14 10.08 11.13 2.84
CA ILE A 14 9.17 9.96 2.74
C ILE A 14 7.89 10.18 3.56
N THR A 15 7.99 10.89 4.69
CA THR A 15 6.82 11.27 5.48
C THR A 15 5.85 12.14 4.68
N ASP A 16 6.37 13.16 3.98
CA ASP A 16 5.52 14.02 3.13
C ASP A 16 4.80 13.23 2.04
N VAL A 17 5.46 12.20 1.48
CA VAL A 17 4.84 11.31 0.48
C VAL A 17 3.69 10.50 1.08
N TYR A 18 3.86 9.94 2.28
CA TYR A 18 2.78 9.20 2.95
C TYR A 18 1.62 10.11 3.36
N ASP A 19 1.90 11.29 3.89
CA ASP A 19 0.87 12.27 4.25
C ASP A 19 0.06 12.69 3.01
N ALA A 20 0.75 12.99 1.91
CA ALA A 20 0.10 13.31 0.64
C ALA A 20 -0.74 12.14 0.10
N THR A 21 -0.26 10.90 0.23
CA THR A 21 -0.98 9.71 -0.22
C THR A 21 -2.29 9.53 0.57
N ILE A 22 -2.25 9.71 1.89
CA ILE A 22 -3.45 9.63 2.73
C ILE A 22 -4.45 10.73 2.34
N ALA A 23 -3.99 11.97 2.20
CA ALA A 23 -4.85 13.10 1.80
C ALA A 23 -5.46 12.89 0.40
N GLN A 24 -4.71 12.34 -0.55
CA GLN A 24 -5.22 12.01 -1.88
C GLN A 24 -6.26 10.89 -1.85
N ALA A 25 -6.10 9.89 -0.97
CA ALA A 25 -7.07 8.82 -0.81
C ALA A 25 -8.39 9.34 -0.19
N GLU A 26 -8.32 10.27 0.75
CA GLU A 26 -9.50 10.96 1.29
C GLU A 26 -10.22 11.76 0.20
N LEU A 27 -9.46 12.49 -0.62
CA LEU A 27 -10.03 13.23 -1.74
C LEU A 27 -10.68 12.28 -2.77
N ALA A 28 -10.04 11.15 -3.08
CA ALA A 28 -10.60 10.14 -3.98
C ALA A 28 -11.93 9.59 -3.45
N ASP A 29 -12.01 9.33 -2.15
CA ASP A 29 -13.26 8.90 -1.48
C ASP A 29 -14.37 9.95 -1.62
N GLN A 30 -14.05 11.23 -1.40
CA GLN A 30 -14.98 12.35 -1.52
C GLN A 30 -15.47 12.56 -2.96
N LEU A 31 -14.58 12.38 -3.94
CA LEU A 31 -14.88 12.52 -5.35
C LEU A 31 -15.58 11.29 -5.97
N GLY A 32 -15.75 10.22 -5.21
CA GLY A 32 -16.48 9.04 -5.64
C GLY A 32 -15.70 8.07 -6.49
N PHE A 33 -14.38 8.03 -6.37
CA PHE A 33 -13.58 6.97 -6.99
C PHE A 33 -13.91 5.61 -6.35
N ASP A 34 -13.86 4.55 -7.15
CA ASP A 34 -14.19 3.21 -6.69
C ASP A 34 -13.05 2.57 -5.89
N HIS A 35 -11.79 2.78 -6.33
CA HIS A 35 -10.63 2.09 -5.77
C HIS A 35 -9.42 3.01 -5.60
N VAL A 36 -8.64 2.72 -4.55
CA VAL A 36 -7.24 3.10 -4.41
C VAL A 36 -6.37 1.84 -4.44
N TRP A 37 -5.25 1.89 -5.13
CA TRP A 37 -4.37 0.74 -5.37
C TRP A 37 -2.97 1.04 -4.87
N PHE A 38 -2.35 0.07 -4.18
CA PHE A 38 -0.95 0.12 -3.76
C PHE A 38 -0.11 -0.86 -4.57
N THR A 39 1.08 -0.44 -4.90
CA THR A 39 2.14 -1.35 -5.36
C THR A 39 3.01 -1.79 -4.18
N GLU A 40 3.81 -2.83 -4.34
CA GLU A 40 4.75 -3.27 -3.33
C GLU A 40 6.13 -3.51 -3.96
N HIS A 41 7.14 -2.85 -3.41
CA HIS A 41 8.53 -3.02 -3.81
C HIS A 41 9.47 -2.86 -2.62
N HIS A 42 10.60 -3.57 -2.66
CA HIS A 42 11.53 -3.63 -1.55
C HIS A 42 12.92 -3.14 -1.93
N PHE A 43 13.67 -2.66 -0.92
CA PHE A 43 15.09 -2.28 -1.03
C PHE A 43 15.38 -1.14 -2.01
N LEU A 44 14.44 -0.24 -2.22
CA LEU A 44 14.63 0.93 -3.08
C LEU A 44 14.81 2.20 -2.23
N ALA A 45 15.85 2.97 -2.57
CA ALA A 45 16.23 4.16 -1.80
C ALA A 45 15.25 5.34 -1.93
N ASP A 46 14.38 5.30 -2.94
CA ASP A 46 13.35 6.32 -3.17
C ASP A 46 12.07 6.10 -2.33
N GLY A 47 12.08 5.09 -1.47
CA GLY A 47 10.98 4.79 -0.56
C GLY A 47 9.78 4.11 -1.20
N TYR A 48 9.94 3.50 -2.36
CA TYR A 48 8.90 2.70 -3.01
C TYR A 48 8.23 1.77 -1.99
N LEU A 49 6.91 1.83 -1.87
CA LEU A 49 6.15 1.28 -0.75
C LEU A 49 6.51 -0.19 -0.44
N PRO A 50 7.15 -0.47 0.70
CA PRO A 50 7.56 -1.84 1.04
C PRO A 50 6.53 -2.60 1.88
N ALA A 51 5.54 -1.90 2.47
CA ALA A 51 4.54 -2.49 3.35
C ALA A 51 3.23 -1.71 3.23
N PHE A 52 2.26 -2.30 2.59
CA PHE A 52 0.98 -1.63 2.32
C PHE A 52 0.03 -1.60 3.53
N GLN A 53 0.10 -2.57 4.44
CA GLN A 53 -0.87 -2.74 5.52
C GLN A 53 -0.98 -1.52 6.46
N PRO A 54 0.12 -0.89 6.92
CA PRO A 54 0.04 0.30 7.77
C PRO A 54 -0.66 1.47 7.07
N LEU A 55 -0.34 1.68 5.79
CA LEU A 55 -0.92 2.76 4.99
C LEU A 55 -2.39 2.47 4.66
N ALA A 56 -2.72 1.23 4.32
CA ALA A 56 -4.10 0.79 4.12
C ALA A 56 -4.95 1.01 5.37
N GLY A 57 -4.41 0.71 6.56
CA GLY A 57 -5.08 0.96 7.84
C GLY A 57 -5.34 2.44 8.10
N ALA A 58 -4.37 3.30 7.82
CA ALA A 58 -4.53 4.75 7.95
C ALA A 58 -5.61 5.29 7.01
N ILE A 59 -5.62 4.86 5.76
CA ILE A 59 -6.62 5.25 4.75
C ILE A 59 -8.00 4.68 5.10
N ALA A 60 -8.07 3.41 5.54
CA ALA A 60 -9.33 2.80 5.95
C ALA A 60 -10.04 3.57 7.07
N ALA A 61 -9.27 4.08 8.04
CA ALA A 61 -9.79 4.86 9.15
C ALA A 61 -10.26 6.28 8.76
N ARG A 62 -9.84 6.80 7.61
CA ARG A 62 -10.11 8.17 7.14
C ARG A 62 -11.07 8.24 5.94
N THR A 63 -11.45 7.10 5.41
CA THR A 63 -12.36 6.98 4.25
C THR A 63 -13.57 6.12 4.59
N SER A 64 -14.62 6.19 3.79
CA SER A 64 -15.87 5.47 4.06
C SER A 64 -16.40 4.63 2.92
N ARG A 65 -15.95 4.85 1.68
CA ARG A 65 -16.50 4.21 0.48
C ARG A 65 -15.48 3.57 -0.43
N VAL A 66 -14.34 4.24 -0.66
CA VAL A 66 -13.31 3.77 -1.58
C VAL A 66 -12.78 2.40 -1.14
N ARG A 67 -12.68 1.48 -2.07
CA ARG A 67 -12.07 0.16 -1.83
C ARG A 67 -10.55 0.29 -1.87
N ILE A 68 -9.89 -0.46 -1.02
CA ILE A 68 -8.44 -0.38 -0.79
C ILE A 68 -7.82 -1.69 -1.26
N SER A 69 -6.98 -1.62 -2.26
CA SER A 69 -6.49 -2.79 -2.98
C SER A 69 -4.98 -2.78 -3.17
N THR A 70 -4.41 -3.93 -3.45
CA THR A 70 -3.00 -4.05 -3.85
C THR A 70 -2.87 -4.47 -5.32
N ASP A 71 -1.89 -3.91 -6.01
CA ASP A 71 -1.51 -4.28 -7.38
C ASP A 71 0.02 -4.29 -7.52
N ILE A 72 0.60 -5.29 -6.97
CA ILE A 72 0.15 -6.50 -6.25
C ILE A 72 0.95 -6.66 -4.95
N ALA A 73 0.39 -7.37 -3.97
CA ALA A 73 1.16 -7.83 -2.81
C ALA A 73 2.06 -9.03 -3.20
N LEU A 74 3.32 -9.00 -2.79
CA LEU A 74 4.31 -10.02 -3.13
C LEU A 74 4.20 -11.20 -2.17
N LEU A 75 3.26 -12.10 -2.41
CA LEU A 75 2.86 -13.18 -1.49
C LEU A 75 4.02 -14.00 -0.91
N PRO A 76 5.11 -14.34 -1.66
CA PRO A 76 6.23 -15.10 -1.10
C PRO A 76 6.98 -14.42 0.06
N LEU A 77 6.80 -13.12 0.26
CA LEU A 77 7.44 -12.35 1.33
C LEU A 77 6.65 -12.35 2.64
N TYR A 78 5.45 -12.92 2.63
CA TYR A 78 4.55 -12.93 3.79
C TYR A 78 4.45 -14.31 4.42
N HIS A 79 4.43 -14.32 5.76
CA HIS A 79 3.98 -15.50 6.47
C HIS A 79 2.46 -15.62 6.34
N PRO A 80 1.90 -16.72 5.82
CA PRO A 80 0.49 -16.79 5.42
C PRO A 80 -0.49 -16.56 6.58
N ILE A 81 -0.21 -17.11 7.76
CA ILE A 81 -1.06 -16.89 8.93
C ILE A 81 -1.06 -15.42 9.33
N ARG A 82 0.13 -14.80 9.36
CA ARG A 82 0.26 -13.40 9.76
C ARG A 82 -0.46 -12.46 8.80
N LEU A 83 -0.30 -12.68 7.51
CA LEU A 83 -0.99 -11.90 6.49
C LEU A 83 -2.51 -12.06 6.61
N ALA A 84 -3.00 -13.27 6.82
CA ALA A 84 -4.44 -13.52 6.98
C ALA A 84 -5.02 -12.79 8.20
N GLU A 85 -4.33 -12.80 9.34
CA GLU A 85 -4.76 -12.09 10.55
C GLU A 85 -4.74 -10.56 10.35
N GLU A 86 -3.70 -10.01 9.73
CA GLU A 86 -3.58 -8.58 9.45
C GLU A 86 -4.68 -8.11 8.47
N LEU A 87 -4.96 -8.89 7.44
CA LEU A 87 -6.03 -8.58 6.49
C LEU A 87 -7.41 -8.67 7.14
N ALA A 88 -7.65 -9.63 8.03
CA ALA A 88 -8.91 -9.74 8.75
C ALA A 88 -9.15 -8.49 9.64
N VAL A 89 -8.10 -8.02 10.32
CA VAL A 89 -8.18 -6.78 11.13
C VAL A 89 -8.44 -5.57 10.23
N LEU A 90 -7.71 -5.44 9.12
CA LEU A 90 -7.90 -4.37 8.16
C LEU A 90 -9.32 -4.37 7.56
N ASP A 91 -9.85 -5.54 7.26
CA ASP A 91 -11.20 -5.69 6.71
C ASP A 91 -12.27 -5.20 7.70
N HIS A 92 -12.11 -5.52 8.98
CA HIS A 92 -12.97 -4.97 10.03
C HIS A 92 -12.84 -3.45 10.18
N ILE A 93 -11.62 -2.90 10.19
CA ILE A 93 -11.39 -1.45 10.27
C ILE A 93 -12.01 -0.73 9.07
N SER A 94 -11.90 -1.33 7.90
CA SER A 94 -12.41 -0.75 6.65
C SER A 94 -13.90 -0.99 6.41
N HIS A 95 -14.56 -1.79 7.22
CA HIS A 95 -15.95 -2.24 7.00
C HIS A 95 -16.13 -2.99 5.66
N GLY A 96 -15.24 -3.96 5.38
CA GLY A 96 -15.35 -4.83 4.21
C GLY A 96 -14.86 -4.21 2.90
N ARG A 97 -13.94 -3.24 2.94
CA ARG A 97 -13.44 -2.54 1.75
C ARG A 97 -12.04 -2.97 1.30
N ILE A 98 -11.45 -3.98 1.96
CA ILE A 98 -10.12 -4.48 1.58
C ILE A 98 -10.25 -5.47 0.42
N GLU A 99 -9.41 -5.29 -0.57
CA GLU A 99 -9.20 -6.23 -1.67
C GLU A 99 -7.72 -6.56 -1.79
N LEU A 100 -7.40 -7.81 -2.05
CA LEU A 100 -6.03 -8.27 -2.15
C LEU A 100 -5.72 -8.79 -3.55
N GLY A 101 -4.98 -8.00 -4.31
CA GLY A 101 -4.28 -8.49 -5.49
C GLY A 101 -2.95 -9.12 -5.09
N ILE A 102 -2.69 -10.35 -5.51
CA ILE A 102 -1.48 -11.09 -5.14
C ILE A 102 -0.67 -11.53 -6.35
N GLY A 103 0.63 -11.65 -6.16
CA GLY A 103 1.53 -12.18 -7.17
C GLY A 103 2.79 -12.77 -6.57
N MET A 104 3.53 -13.47 -7.42
CA MET A 104 4.81 -14.10 -7.04
C MET A 104 5.97 -13.09 -6.99
N GLY A 105 5.77 -11.90 -7.58
CA GLY A 105 6.82 -10.92 -7.75
C GLY A 105 7.81 -11.31 -8.86
N ARG A 106 8.69 -10.38 -9.16
CA ARG A 106 9.83 -10.62 -10.05
C ARG A 106 11.11 -10.59 -9.20
N TYR A 107 11.89 -11.64 -9.23
CA TYR A 107 13.19 -11.65 -8.56
C TYR A 107 14.07 -10.55 -9.15
N HIS A 108 14.39 -9.54 -8.33
CA HIS A 108 15.40 -8.57 -8.70
C HIS A 108 16.78 -9.10 -8.25
N PRO A 109 17.84 -9.06 -9.11
CA PRO A 109 19.16 -9.62 -8.77
C PRO A 109 19.80 -9.06 -7.49
N VAL A 110 19.35 -7.91 -7.02
CA VAL A 110 19.84 -7.26 -5.79
C VAL A 110 19.45 -8.05 -4.53
N VAL A 111 18.34 -8.79 -4.54
CA VAL A 111 17.87 -9.56 -3.38
C VAL A 111 18.71 -10.81 -3.12
N LEU A 112 19.49 -11.27 -4.11
CA LEU A 112 20.31 -12.48 -4.03
C LEU A 112 21.78 -12.21 -3.65
N ARG A 113 22.15 -10.98 -3.30
CA ARG A 113 23.53 -10.60 -2.96
C ARG A 113 23.79 -10.34 -1.47
N GLN A 114 22.92 -10.85 -0.60
CA GLN A 114 23.16 -10.84 0.86
C GLN A 114 23.58 -12.20 1.36
#